data_8f4fdf0ee91b653b21bca042901edce3
#
_entry.id   8f4fdf0ee91b653b21bca042901edce3
#
_cell.length_a   1.000
_cell.length_b   1.000
_cell.length_c   1.000
_cell.angle_alpha   90.00
_cell.angle_beta   90.00
_cell.angle_gamma   90.00
#
_symmetry.space_group_name_H-M   'P 1'
#
loop_
_entity.id
_entity.type
_entity.pdbx_description
1 polymer ?
#
loop_
_entity_poly.entity_id
_entity_poly.type
_entity_poly.pdbx_seq_one_letter_code
_entity_poly.pdbx_strand_id
1 'polypeptide(L)'
;GPQPGDTPFMERLFLASRPRALLENLEPSRGKMAKSLGKKYIESHLDKLARIHGDDELNQLRDQARRLYPALGLTKEFTLLDSIIGTLLGTQNAKLSAPDAKARAAGKADDTDRVELFSILCESLIRSILPKKIFHHKEQQWNNNLAFFEAYFSNYIEGTEFPVDEAKEKKNKKKIIKERPEDS
;
A
#
# COMPACT_ATOMS: atom_id res chain seq x y z
N GLY A 1 25.86 -8.06 -17.85
CA GLY A 1 26.19 -6.64 -17.98
C GLY A 1 24.95 -5.79 -17.68
N PRO A 2 25.09 -4.45 -17.62
CA PRO A 2 23.96 -3.56 -17.42
C PRO A 2 22.93 -3.68 -18.53
N GLN A 3 21.68 -3.48 -18.19
CA GLN A 3 20.54 -3.49 -19.11
C GLN A 3 19.92 -2.10 -19.20
N PRO A 4 19.11 -1.81 -20.23
CA PRO A 4 18.38 -0.56 -20.32
C PRO A 4 17.54 -0.30 -19.04
N GLY A 5 17.73 0.88 -18.44
CA GLY A 5 17.06 1.28 -17.20
C GLY A 5 17.81 0.95 -15.92
N ASP A 6 18.92 0.21 -15.98
CA ASP A 6 19.78 0.01 -14.81
C ASP A 6 20.53 1.30 -14.45
N THR A 7 20.68 1.56 -13.16
CA THR A 7 21.32 2.78 -12.65
C THR A 7 22.76 2.49 -12.21
N PRO A 8 23.77 3.23 -12.66
CA PRO A 8 25.14 3.11 -12.14
C PRO A 8 25.16 3.34 -10.63
N PHE A 9 25.85 2.47 -9.89
CA PHE A 9 25.96 2.57 -8.42
C PHE A 9 27.40 2.79 -7.97
N MET A 10 28.35 2.03 -8.54
CA MET A 10 29.79 2.16 -8.35
C MET A 10 30.49 1.86 -9.68
N GLU A 11 31.81 2.07 -9.78
CA GLU A 11 32.58 1.97 -11.03
C GLU A 11 32.22 0.80 -11.97
N ARG A 12 31.83 -0.35 -11.41
CA ARG A 12 31.44 -1.57 -12.19
C ARG A 12 30.16 -2.20 -11.70
N LEU A 13 29.43 -1.56 -10.79
CA LEU A 13 28.18 -2.05 -10.22
C LEU A 13 27.02 -1.20 -10.70
N PHE A 14 25.90 -1.86 -10.98
CA PHE A 14 24.68 -1.26 -11.41
C PHE A 14 23.53 -1.78 -10.52
N LEU A 15 22.62 -0.89 -10.16
CA LEU A 15 21.35 -1.28 -9.57
C LEU A 15 20.41 -1.70 -10.68
N ALA A 16 19.87 -2.90 -10.57
CA ALA A 16 18.90 -3.41 -11.52
C ALA A 16 17.66 -2.51 -11.55
N SER A 17 17.16 -2.23 -12.74
CA SER A 17 15.86 -1.59 -12.91
C SER A 17 14.76 -2.42 -12.24
N ARG A 18 13.66 -1.77 -11.81
CA ARG A 18 12.57 -2.45 -11.11
C ARG A 18 12.03 -3.67 -11.88
N PRO A 19 11.72 -3.58 -13.18
CA PRO A 19 11.27 -4.75 -13.95
C PRO A 19 12.32 -5.86 -14.05
N ARG A 20 13.61 -5.52 -14.16
CA ARG A 20 14.70 -6.50 -14.11
C ARG A 20 14.78 -7.20 -12.76
N ALA A 21 14.75 -6.45 -11.68
CA ALA A 21 14.79 -6.98 -10.32
C ALA A 21 13.61 -7.93 -10.05
N LEU A 22 12.40 -7.62 -10.55
CA LEU A 22 11.24 -8.52 -10.43
C LEU A 22 11.48 -9.86 -11.14
N LEU A 23 12.01 -9.84 -12.38
CA LEU A 23 12.31 -11.05 -13.14
C LEU A 23 13.39 -11.88 -12.46
N GLU A 24 14.52 -11.29 -12.09
CA GLU A 24 15.66 -11.99 -11.47
C GLU A 24 15.29 -12.59 -10.10
N ASN A 25 14.38 -11.95 -9.34
CA ASN A 25 13.91 -12.47 -8.07
C ASN A 25 12.84 -13.56 -8.18
N LEU A 26 12.28 -13.80 -9.36
CA LEU A 26 11.44 -14.97 -9.64
C LEU A 26 12.26 -16.20 -10.05
N GLU A 27 13.54 -16.02 -10.44
CA GLU A 27 14.41 -17.14 -10.77
C GLU A 27 14.65 -18.01 -9.53
N PRO A 28 14.48 -19.34 -9.65
CA PRO A 28 14.70 -20.24 -8.52
C PRO A 28 16.15 -20.21 -8.05
N SER A 29 16.38 -19.99 -6.77
CA SER A 29 17.72 -20.05 -6.17
C SER A 29 18.24 -21.48 -6.19
N ARG A 30 19.43 -21.68 -6.74
CA ARG A 30 20.14 -22.97 -6.72
C ARG A 30 21.21 -22.92 -5.64
N GLY A 31 21.15 -23.85 -4.68
CA GLY A 31 22.16 -24.00 -3.62
C GLY A 31 21.64 -23.74 -2.21
N LYS A 32 22.57 -23.75 -1.23
CA LYS A 32 22.24 -23.64 0.20
C LYS A 32 21.77 -22.25 0.64
N MET A 33 22.10 -21.21 -0.11
CA MET A 33 21.69 -19.82 0.20
C MET A 33 20.67 -19.34 -0.83
N ALA A 34 19.56 -18.80 -0.34
CA ALA A 34 18.60 -18.14 -1.21
C ALA A 34 19.22 -16.88 -1.82
N LYS A 35 19.25 -16.81 -3.16
CA LYS A 35 19.76 -15.66 -3.92
C LYS A 35 18.63 -14.78 -4.47
N SER A 36 17.39 -15.25 -4.40
CA SER A 36 16.19 -14.57 -4.87
C SER A 36 15.14 -14.51 -3.76
N LEU A 37 14.31 -13.49 -3.79
CA LEU A 37 13.23 -13.28 -2.82
C LEU A 37 12.05 -14.24 -3.03
N GLY A 38 11.93 -14.77 -4.24
CA GLY A 38 10.93 -15.77 -4.60
C GLY A 38 9.54 -15.23 -4.85
N LYS A 39 8.68 -16.11 -5.38
CA LYS A 39 7.33 -15.80 -5.85
C LYS A 39 6.46 -15.10 -4.80
N LYS A 40 6.42 -15.63 -3.57
CA LYS A 40 5.56 -15.08 -2.50
C LYS A 40 5.88 -13.63 -2.19
N TYR A 41 7.16 -13.28 -2.13
CA TYR A 41 7.59 -11.90 -1.88
C TYR A 41 7.20 -10.98 -3.03
N ILE A 42 7.41 -11.43 -4.28
CA ILE A 42 7.04 -10.65 -5.48
C ILE A 42 5.54 -10.41 -5.54
N GLU A 43 4.71 -11.39 -5.21
CA GLU A 43 3.26 -11.23 -5.12
C GLU A 43 2.86 -10.12 -4.13
N SER A 44 3.39 -10.15 -2.90
CA SER A 44 3.12 -9.12 -1.89
C SER A 44 3.65 -7.75 -2.31
N HIS A 45 4.84 -7.71 -2.92
CA HIS A 45 5.41 -6.45 -3.41
C HIS A 45 4.57 -5.81 -4.51
N LEU A 46 4.08 -6.60 -5.47
CA LEU A 46 3.20 -6.12 -6.54
C LEU A 46 1.84 -5.65 -6.00
N ASP A 47 1.27 -6.34 -5.01
CA ASP A 47 0.06 -5.87 -4.35
C ASP A 47 0.27 -4.51 -3.66
N LYS A 48 1.39 -4.33 -2.93
CA LYS A 48 1.73 -3.03 -2.35
C LYS A 48 1.90 -1.93 -3.40
N LEU A 49 2.56 -2.22 -4.51
CA LEU A 49 2.71 -1.25 -5.60
C LEU A 49 1.35 -0.84 -6.18
N ALA A 50 0.46 -1.79 -6.40
CA ALA A 50 -0.88 -1.50 -6.89
C ALA A 50 -1.72 -0.68 -5.90
N ARG A 51 -1.54 -0.87 -4.60
CA ARG A 51 -2.21 -0.06 -3.56
C ARG A 51 -1.73 1.39 -3.53
N ILE A 52 -0.42 1.60 -3.72
CA ILE A 52 0.20 2.93 -3.62
C ILE A 52 0.07 3.71 -4.93
N HIS A 53 0.27 3.04 -6.08
CA HIS A 53 0.42 3.68 -7.39
C HIS A 53 -0.70 3.33 -8.38
N GLY A 54 -1.62 2.46 -7.98
CA GLY A 54 -2.71 2.00 -8.85
C GLY A 54 -2.32 0.89 -9.83
N ASP A 55 -3.32 0.43 -10.58
CA ASP A 55 -3.19 -0.70 -11.50
C ASP A 55 -2.35 -0.39 -12.73
N ASP A 56 -2.26 0.89 -13.12
CA ASP A 56 -1.45 1.33 -14.25
C ASP A 56 0.04 1.09 -14.04
N GLU A 57 0.54 1.20 -12.81
CA GLU A 57 1.93 0.88 -12.48
C GLU A 57 2.25 -0.59 -12.77
N LEU A 58 1.33 -1.51 -12.42
CA LEU A 58 1.50 -2.93 -12.72
C LEU A 58 1.55 -3.20 -14.23
N ASN A 59 0.71 -2.53 -15.01
CA ASN A 59 0.72 -2.64 -16.46
C ASN A 59 2.03 -2.13 -17.06
N GLN A 60 2.53 -0.98 -16.60
CA GLN A 60 3.80 -0.41 -17.05
C GLN A 60 4.98 -1.33 -16.72
N LEU A 61 5.04 -1.87 -15.49
CA LEU A 61 6.07 -2.82 -15.07
C LEU A 61 6.05 -4.09 -15.92
N ARG A 62 4.86 -4.62 -16.22
CA ARG A 62 4.68 -5.77 -17.10
C ARG A 62 5.21 -5.51 -18.50
N ASP A 63 4.88 -4.36 -19.08
CA ASP A 63 5.32 -3.99 -20.42
C ASP A 63 6.83 -3.73 -20.50
N GLN A 64 7.41 -3.15 -19.45
CA GLN A 64 8.87 -3.00 -19.34
C GLN A 64 9.56 -4.37 -19.20
N ALA A 65 9.05 -5.26 -18.35
CA ALA A 65 9.57 -6.61 -18.19
C ALA A 65 9.48 -7.40 -19.50
N ARG A 66 8.39 -7.23 -20.28
CA ARG A 66 8.20 -7.83 -21.61
C ARG A 66 9.31 -7.45 -22.61
N ARG A 67 9.83 -6.25 -22.52
CA ARG A 67 10.92 -5.78 -23.37
C ARG A 67 12.28 -6.33 -22.95
N LEU A 68 12.46 -6.64 -21.67
CA LEU A 68 13.74 -7.04 -21.08
C LEU A 68 13.97 -8.55 -21.07
N TYR A 69 12.91 -9.36 -20.83
CA TYR A 69 13.09 -10.79 -20.60
C TYR A 69 13.79 -11.56 -21.74
N PRO A 70 13.65 -11.20 -23.05
CA PRO A 70 14.33 -11.93 -24.10
C PRO A 70 15.84 -11.78 -24.02
N ALA A 71 16.32 -10.56 -23.73
CA ALA A 71 17.75 -10.29 -23.58
C ALA A 71 18.37 -10.95 -22.33
N LEU A 72 17.55 -11.19 -21.31
CA LEU A 72 17.94 -11.85 -20.06
C LEU A 72 17.82 -13.38 -20.13
N GLY A 73 17.11 -13.93 -21.11
CA GLY A 73 16.78 -15.36 -21.18
C GLY A 73 15.77 -15.84 -20.14
N LEU A 74 15.01 -14.91 -19.52
CA LEU A 74 14.09 -15.16 -18.40
C LEU A 74 12.63 -15.34 -18.85
N THR A 75 12.39 -16.21 -19.84
CA THR A 75 11.06 -16.43 -20.41
C THR A 75 10.09 -17.04 -19.41
N LYS A 76 10.53 -17.99 -18.57
CA LYS A 76 9.68 -18.63 -17.56
C LYS A 76 9.29 -17.66 -16.46
N GLU A 77 10.23 -16.84 -16.05
CA GLU A 77 10.06 -15.83 -15.00
C GLU A 77 9.12 -14.72 -15.49
N PHE A 78 9.23 -14.33 -16.76
CA PHE A 78 8.28 -13.38 -17.36
C PHE A 78 6.86 -13.96 -17.43
N THR A 79 6.71 -15.21 -17.90
CA THR A 79 5.39 -15.87 -17.92
C THR A 79 4.77 -15.92 -16.53
N LEU A 80 5.56 -16.20 -15.51
CA LEU A 80 5.11 -16.21 -14.13
C LEU A 80 4.73 -14.80 -13.65
N LEU A 81 5.56 -13.80 -13.95
CA LEU A 81 5.28 -12.39 -13.60
C LEU A 81 3.99 -11.89 -14.27
N ASP A 82 3.82 -12.17 -15.56
CA ASP A 82 2.64 -11.80 -16.34
C ASP A 82 1.36 -12.44 -15.74
N SER A 83 1.45 -13.72 -15.33
CA SER A 83 0.31 -14.40 -14.70
C SER A 83 -0.02 -13.86 -13.30
N ILE A 84 0.98 -13.47 -12.51
CA ILE A 84 0.77 -12.83 -11.21
C ILE A 84 0.09 -11.48 -11.40
N ILE A 85 0.64 -10.61 -12.25
CA ILE A 85 0.07 -9.29 -12.53
C ILE A 85 -1.34 -9.41 -13.10
N GLY A 86 -1.55 -10.29 -14.07
CA GLY A 86 -2.87 -10.53 -14.65
C GLY A 86 -3.89 -10.99 -13.61
N THR A 87 -3.47 -11.78 -12.62
CA THR A 87 -4.35 -12.24 -11.53
C THR A 87 -4.66 -11.10 -10.55
N LEU A 88 -3.68 -10.26 -10.23
CA LEU A 88 -3.89 -9.08 -9.37
C LEU A 88 -4.82 -8.03 -10.01
N LEU A 89 -4.79 -7.95 -11.34
CA LEU A 89 -5.65 -7.07 -12.14
C LEU A 89 -7.01 -7.70 -12.51
N GLY A 90 -7.26 -8.94 -12.09
CA GLY A 90 -8.50 -9.66 -12.40
C GLY A 90 -8.64 -10.11 -13.86
N THR A 91 -7.58 -10.08 -14.66
CA THR A 91 -7.57 -10.47 -16.07
C THR A 91 -7.15 -11.91 -16.31
N GLN A 92 -6.54 -12.56 -15.32
CA GLN A 92 -6.12 -13.95 -15.32
C GLN A 92 -6.48 -14.64 -14.01
N ASN A 93 -6.32 -15.95 -13.94
CA ASN A 93 -6.63 -16.74 -12.75
C ASN A 93 -5.51 -17.71 -12.44
N ALA A 94 -4.42 -17.21 -11.84
CA ALA A 94 -3.28 -18.00 -11.41
C ALA A 94 -3.31 -18.28 -9.91
N LYS A 95 -2.70 -19.38 -9.48
CA LYS A 95 -2.58 -19.71 -8.07
C LYS A 95 -1.55 -18.81 -7.39
N LEU A 96 -2.02 -17.86 -6.60
CA LEU A 96 -1.19 -17.00 -5.75
C LEU A 96 -0.81 -17.70 -4.44
N SER A 97 0.30 -17.30 -3.83
CA SER A 97 0.85 -17.83 -2.58
C SER A 97 0.69 -16.84 -1.43
N ALA A 98 0.88 -15.55 -1.70
CA ALA A 98 0.80 -14.50 -0.70
C ALA A 98 -0.65 -14.22 -0.28
N PRO A 99 -0.94 -14.05 1.04
CA PRO A 99 -2.29 -13.82 1.53
C PRO A 99 -2.92 -12.51 1.05
N ASP A 100 -2.13 -11.42 1.04
CA ASP A 100 -2.49 -10.09 0.57
C ASP A 100 -2.85 -10.09 -0.93
N ALA A 101 -2.01 -10.70 -1.76
CA ALA A 101 -2.26 -10.86 -3.18
C ALA A 101 -3.52 -11.70 -3.47
N LYS A 102 -3.78 -12.75 -2.66
CA LYS A 102 -5.02 -13.54 -2.75
C LYS A 102 -6.24 -12.72 -2.39
N ALA A 103 -6.16 -11.91 -1.33
CA ALA A 103 -7.25 -11.05 -0.90
C ALA A 103 -7.61 -10.04 -2.00
N ARG A 104 -6.60 -9.41 -2.63
CA ARG A 104 -6.80 -8.51 -3.77
C ARG A 104 -7.47 -9.22 -4.95
N ALA A 105 -6.94 -10.36 -5.37
CA ALA A 105 -7.50 -11.13 -6.48
C ALA A 105 -8.95 -11.60 -6.23
N ALA A 106 -9.33 -11.78 -4.95
CA ALA A 106 -10.70 -12.10 -4.53
C ALA A 106 -11.61 -10.87 -4.39
N GLY A 107 -11.14 -9.67 -4.75
CA GLY A 107 -11.87 -8.42 -4.56
C GLY A 107 -12.00 -7.97 -3.10
N LYS A 108 -11.26 -8.61 -2.19
CA LYS A 108 -11.17 -8.24 -0.78
C LYS A 108 -9.93 -7.39 -0.59
N ALA A 109 -10.04 -6.10 -0.91
CA ALA A 109 -8.95 -5.14 -0.77
C ALA A 109 -8.75 -4.73 0.71
N ASP A 110 -8.73 -5.68 1.63
CA ASP A 110 -8.37 -5.42 3.00
C ASP A 110 -6.88 -5.09 3.06
N ASP A 111 -6.58 -3.95 3.62
CA ASP A 111 -5.21 -3.56 3.95
C ASP A 111 -4.73 -4.47 5.09
N THR A 112 -4.01 -5.54 4.72
CA THR A 112 -3.51 -6.53 5.68
C THR A 112 -2.62 -5.90 6.74
N ASP A 113 -1.84 -4.87 6.38
CA ASP A 113 -0.98 -4.15 7.31
C ASP A 113 -1.84 -3.37 8.34
N ARG A 114 -2.99 -2.82 7.91
CA ARG A 114 -3.97 -2.18 8.81
C ARG A 114 -4.69 -3.19 9.69
N VAL A 115 -5.11 -4.31 9.14
CA VAL A 115 -5.76 -5.38 9.92
C VAL A 115 -4.82 -5.90 11.00
N GLU A 116 -3.53 -6.10 10.69
CA GLU A 116 -2.52 -6.48 11.66
C GLU A 116 -2.31 -5.40 12.73
N LEU A 117 -2.22 -4.14 12.33
CA LEU A 117 -2.11 -2.99 13.23
C LEU A 117 -3.31 -2.90 14.19
N PHE A 118 -4.53 -3.07 13.67
CA PHE A 118 -5.74 -3.08 14.49
C PHE A 118 -5.79 -4.28 15.43
N SER A 119 -5.29 -5.43 15.02
CA SER A 119 -5.19 -6.61 15.88
C SER A 119 -4.25 -6.38 17.06
N ILE A 120 -3.06 -5.82 16.78
CA ILE A 120 -2.07 -5.43 17.81
C ILE A 120 -2.66 -4.37 18.76
N LEU A 121 -3.34 -3.36 18.21
CA LEU A 121 -4.00 -2.32 19.00
C LEU A 121 -5.09 -2.91 19.91
N CYS A 122 -5.93 -3.79 19.36
CA CYS A 122 -6.99 -4.47 20.11
C CYS A 122 -6.42 -5.29 21.27
N GLU A 123 -5.39 -6.10 21.02
CA GLU A 123 -4.71 -6.85 22.08
C GLU A 123 -4.09 -5.96 23.15
N SER A 124 -3.46 -4.86 22.73
CA SER A 124 -2.89 -3.87 23.66
C SER A 124 -3.97 -3.24 24.54
N LEU A 125 -5.10 -2.85 23.94
CA LEU A 125 -6.22 -2.25 24.69
C LEU A 125 -6.88 -3.24 25.67
N ILE A 126 -7.05 -4.50 25.28
CA ILE A 126 -7.58 -5.56 26.15
C ILE A 126 -6.68 -5.78 27.37
N ARG A 127 -5.37 -5.70 27.19
CA ARG A 127 -4.38 -5.87 28.26
C ARG A 127 -4.15 -4.61 29.11
N SER A 128 -4.58 -3.44 28.61
CA SER A 128 -4.36 -2.16 29.29
C SER A 128 -5.42 -1.91 30.33
N ILE A 129 -5.00 -1.51 31.54
CA ILE A 129 -5.92 -0.96 32.53
C ILE A 129 -6.22 0.47 32.13
N LEU A 130 -7.36 0.66 31.47
CA LEU A 130 -7.81 2.00 31.08
C LEU A 130 -8.12 2.81 32.34
N PRO A 131 -7.56 4.04 32.49
CA PRO A 131 -7.85 4.87 33.63
C PRO A 131 -9.33 5.25 33.63
N LYS A 132 -10.03 4.99 34.74
CA LYS A 132 -11.40 5.49 34.93
C LYS A 132 -11.34 7.00 35.08
N LYS A 133 -11.44 7.74 33.98
CA LYS A 133 -11.68 9.19 34.05
C LYS A 133 -13.11 9.43 34.44
N ILE A 134 -13.30 9.94 35.66
CA ILE A 134 -14.57 10.51 36.10
C ILE A 134 -14.67 11.89 35.43
N PHE A 135 -15.49 11.99 34.38
CA PHE A 135 -15.76 13.28 33.76
C PHE A 135 -16.68 14.07 34.70
N HIS A 136 -16.15 15.10 35.34
CA HIS A 136 -16.98 16.08 36.02
C HIS A 136 -17.61 17.00 34.97
N HIS A 137 -18.92 16.88 34.78
CA HIS A 137 -19.74 17.58 33.76
C HIS A 137 -19.77 19.11 33.89
N LYS A 138 -18.73 19.77 34.38
CA LYS A 138 -18.81 21.22 34.70
C LYS A 138 -18.30 22.17 33.64
N GLU A 139 -17.78 21.69 32.51
CA GLU A 139 -17.23 22.59 31.46
C GLU A 139 -17.85 22.37 30.10
N GLN A 140 -18.88 23.16 29.79
CA GLN A 140 -19.52 23.21 28.47
C GLN A 140 -18.50 23.48 27.32
N GLN A 141 -17.44 24.21 27.67
CA GLN A 141 -16.35 24.52 26.77
C GLN A 141 -15.52 23.28 26.41
N TRP A 142 -15.36 22.35 27.34
CA TRP A 142 -14.67 21.07 27.14
C TRP A 142 -15.43 20.16 26.17
N ASN A 143 -16.76 20.05 26.38
CA ASN A 143 -17.62 19.26 25.51
C ASN A 143 -17.66 19.81 24.08
N ASN A 144 -17.62 21.13 23.91
CA ASN A 144 -17.55 21.76 22.59
C ASN A 144 -16.24 21.50 21.87
N ASN A 145 -15.12 21.49 22.61
CA ASN A 145 -13.82 21.19 22.03
C ASN A 145 -13.70 19.70 21.69
N LEU A 146 -14.20 18.80 22.51
CA LEU A 146 -14.21 17.36 22.25
C LEU A 146 -14.98 17.06 20.97
N ALA A 147 -16.20 17.56 20.82
CA ALA A 147 -17.00 17.38 19.61
C ALA A 147 -16.30 17.93 18.35
N PHE A 148 -15.56 19.05 18.49
CA PHE A 148 -14.75 19.57 17.40
C PHE A 148 -13.61 18.61 17.03
N PHE A 149 -12.88 18.11 18.00
CA PHE A 149 -11.77 17.20 17.73
C PHE A 149 -12.25 15.85 17.17
N GLU A 150 -13.35 15.31 17.65
CA GLU A 150 -13.95 14.09 17.12
C GLU A 150 -14.31 14.26 15.63
N ALA A 151 -14.98 15.34 15.27
CA ALA A 151 -15.34 15.62 13.89
C ALA A 151 -14.09 15.88 13.02
N TYR A 152 -13.10 16.60 13.52
CA TYR A 152 -11.88 16.89 12.80
C TYR A 152 -11.07 15.62 12.51
N PHE A 153 -10.88 14.76 13.51
CA PHE A 153 -10.14 13.51 13.34
C PHE A 153 -10.89 12.49 12.50
N SER A 154 -12.22 12.45 12.55
CA SER A 154 -13.01 11.59 11.68
C SER A 154 -12.78 11.94 10.21
N ASN A 155 -12.89 13.22 9.86
CA ASN A 155 -12.61 13.69 8.49
C ASN A 155 -11.16 13.42 8.07
N TYR A 156 -10.19 13.64 8.96
CA TYR A 156 -8.78 13.36 8.70
C TYR A 156 -8.53 11.86 8.39
N ILE A 157 -9.16 10.97 9.15
CA ILE A 157 -9.08 9.51 8.93
C ILE A 157 -9.73 9.12 7.59
N GLU A 158 -10.78 9.83 7.17
CA GLU A 158 -11.46 9.62 5.89
C GLU A 158 -10.70 10.23 4.69
N GLY A 159 -9.54 10.83 4.94
CA GLY A 159 -8.66 11.38 3.90
C GLY A 159 -8.92 12.83 3.53
N THR A 160 -9.82 13.52 4.25
CA THR A 160 -10.07 14.94 4.06
C THR A 160 -9.16 15.76 4.98
N GLU A 161 -8.08 16.30 4.44
CA GLU A 161 -7.13 17.13 5.18
C GLU A 161 -7.43 18.63 5.00
N PHE A 162 -7.60 19.35 6.10
CA PHE A 162 -7.69 20.80 6.11
C PHE A 162 -7.05 21.40 7.38
N PRO A 163 -6.52 22.65 7.31
CA PRO A 163 -5.89 23.29 8.45
C PRO A 163 -6.85 23.45 9.64
N VAL A 164 -6.32 23.25 10.86
CA VAL A 164 -7.12 23.35 12.10
C VAL A 164 -7.84 24.70 12.23
N ASP A 165 -7.21 25.78 11.74
CA ASP A 165 -7.81 27.12 11.81
C ASP A 165 -9.00 27.25 10.86
N GLU A 166 -8.96 26.67 9.67
CA GLU A 166 -10.11 26.59 8.75
C GLU A 166 -11.26 25.80 9.35
N ALA A 167 -10.95 24.67 10.00
CA ALA A 167 -11.95 23.86 10.70
C ALA A 167 -12.65 24.64 11.84
N LYS A 168 -11.89 25.42 12.60
CA LYS A 168 -12.44 26.29 13.66
C LYS A 168 -13.33 27.38 13.10
N GLU A 169 -12.98 27.97 11.96
CA GLU A 169 -13.81 28.97 11.31
C GLU A 169 -15.11 28.40 10.77
N LYS A 170 -15.10 27.21 10.16
CA LYS A 170 -16.30 26.48 9.72
C LYS A 170 -17.26 26.25 10.88
N LYS A 171 -16.74 25.81 12.04
CA LYS A 171 -17.54 25.61 13.25
C LYS A 171 -18.20 26.89 13.75
N ASN A 172 -17.44 27.97 13.81
CA ASN A 172 -17.93 29.22 14.44
C ASN A 172 -18.89 30.02 13.55
N LYS A 173 -18.76 29.91 12.23
CA LYS A 173 -19.52 30.75 11.27
C LYS A 173 -20.70 30.03 10.63
N LYS A 174 -20.90 28.72 10.83
CA LYS A 174 -21.89 27.90 10.08
C LYS A 174 -21.84 28.14 8.57
N LYS A 175 -20.68 28.50 8.05
CA LYS A 175 -20.50 28.92 6.65
C LYS A 175 -19.89 27.76 5.87
N ILE A 176 -20.64 27.22 4.92
CA ILE A 176 -20.13 26.30 3.92
C ILE A 176 -19.24 27.12 2.97
N ILE A 177 -17.97 26.77 2.90
CA ILE A 177 -17.04 27.39 1.92
C ILE A 177 -17.32 26.69 0.58
N LYS A 178 -17.94 27.43 -0.35
CA LYS A 178 -18.47 26.93 -1.64
C LYS A 178 -17.41 26.53 -2.69
N GLU A 179 -16.14 26.45 -2.36
CA GLU A 179 -15.08 26.39 -3.38
C GLU A 179 -14.29 25.07 -3.41
N ARG A 180 -14.75 24.00 -2.75
CA ARG A 180 -14.09 22.69 -2.89
C ARG A 180 -15.02 21.69 -3.59
N PRO A 181 -14.52 20.98 -4.65
CA PRO A 181 -15.31 19.95 -5.35
C PRO A 181 -15.78 18.79 -4.46
N GLU A 182 -15.13 18.61 -3.30
CA GLU A 182 -15.39 17.54 -2.35
C GLU A 182 -16.55 17.86 -1.39
N ASP A 183 -17.03 19.10 -1.37
CA ASP A 183 -18.13 19.57 -0.51
C ASP A 183 -19.49 19.61 -1.25
N SER A 184 -19.59 19.05 -2.47
CA SER A 184 -20.81 19.02 -3.29
C SER A 184 -21.47 17.65 -3.38
#